data_8b752d1cd26449497468989cddc86d27
#
_entry.id   8b752d1cd26449497468989cddc86d27
#
_cell.length_a   1.000
_cell.length_b   1.000
_cell.length_c   1.000
_cell.angle_alpha   90.00
_cell.angle_beta   90.00
_cell.angle_gamma   90.00
#
_symmetry.space_group_name_H-M   'P 1'
#
loop_
_entity.id
_entity.type
_entity.pdbx_description
1 polymer ?
#
loop_
_entity_poly.entity_id
_entity_poly.type
_entity_poly.pdbx_seq_one_letter_code
_entity_poly.pdbx_strand_id
1 'polypeptide(L)'
;MGVIINIDEALKLRTDYNILREPLNEMIKNQQEAWERSNPLDMIYTRSSIDRFQMTYTSSIGFSKAFVETNDYAVGPIFNTAEGFAATYRTRTFQGSFIITQQTLEDRELGRAKDDANAFIKRWNGDIVEYGMAALSGGFGEEVYWGGDGKDGKSRLKLTSADTTDGEIDGVKNPLFFNKHTIVKRQGMSAAEIQAAYQSNKYYADLDITGDDPARIAKLADVINQVITNMENLKDDNNKYAGVLGAKTIVCANDPHLKVALATALDMDMFKMGESLYKNPAYQAATVQLTPYLNDIPQFKNGLGFLIIDKSYNAENHGLELTERIALTLNVIEQKRPMGIIYDGRQRFDINVATWRGISYVYLGTPAGATGKWNDVNTFTKLTTLETIVKPVQVVGTVTTKAEA
;
A
#
# COMPACT_ATOMS: atom_id res chain seq x y z
N MET A 1 -9.97 -13.82 -11.21
CA MET A 1 -10.92 -13.04 -12.03
C MET A 1 -10.69 -13.36 -13.49
N GLY A 2 -11.71 -13.51 -14.31
CA GLY A 2 -11.55 -13.89 -15.72
C GLY A 2 -11.87 -12.72 -16.65
N VAL A 3 -11.20 -12.64 -17.79
CA VAL A 3 -11.61 -11.75 -18.88
C VAL A 3 -12.88 -12.32 -19.51
N ILE A 4 -13.94 -11.50 -19.58
CA ILE A 4 -15.17 -11.84 -20.28
C ILE A 4 -15.10 -11.24 -21.68
N ILE A 5 -15.15 -12.09 -22.71
CA ILE A 5 -15.17 -11.65 -24.10
C ILE A 5 -16.57 -11.87 -24.66
N ASN A 6 -17.26 -10.77 -24.91
CA ASN A 6 -18.58 -10.78 -25.53
C ASN A 6 -18.45 -10.49 -27.02
N ILE A 7 -19.04 -11.34 -27.84
CA ILE A 7 -19.00 -11.24 -29.30
C ILE A 7 -20.40 -11.06 -29.82
N ASP A 8 -20.59 -9.99 -30.59
CA ASP A 8 -21.86 -9.70 -31.23
C ASP A 8 -22.18 -10.71 -32.35
N GLU A 9 -23.45 -11.13 -32.49
CA GLU A 9 -23.88 -12.14 -33.45
C GLU A 9 -23.62 -11.73 -34.92
N ALA A 10 -23.53 -10.44 -35.21
CA ALA A 10 -23.20 -9.92 -36.52
C ALA A 10 -21.83 -10.36 -37.09
N LEU A 11 -20.91 -10.77 -36.21
CA LEU A 11 -19.55 -11.20 -36.60
C LEU A 11 -19.48 -12.68 -37.01
N LYS A 12 -20.55 -13.44 -36.86
CA LYS A 12 -20.60 -14.87 -37.24
C LYS A 12 -20.43 -15.15 -38.73
N LEU A 13 -20.44 -14.10 -39.56
CA LEU A 13 -20.45 -14.22 -41.04
C LEU A 13 -19.08 -14.12 -41.71
N ARG A 14 -17.98 -13.83 -40.99
CA ARG A 14 -16.64 -13.73 -41.58
C ARG A 14 -15.76 -14.91 -41.21
N THR A 15 -15.49 -15.74 -42.19
CA THR A 15 -14.70 -16.97 -42.06
C THR A 15 -13.27 -16.69 -41.51
N ASP A 16 -12.64 -15.62 -41.96
CA ASP A 16 -11.25 -15.27 -41.56
C ASP A 16 -11.18 -14.77 -40.10
N TYR A 17 -12.23 -14.10 -39.63
CA TYR A 17 -12.33 -13.72 -38.21
C TYR A 17 -12.49 -14.93 -37.30
N ASN A 18 -13.29 -15.90 -37.71
CA ASN A 18 -13.51 -17.09 -36.90
C ASN A 18 -12.24 -17.93 -36.69
N ILE A 19 -11.31 -17.91 -37.64
CA ILE A 19 -10.00 -18.56 -37.52
C ILE A 19 -9.12 -17.88 -36.47
N LEU A 20 -9.21 -16.55 -36.35
CA LEU A 20 -8.44 -15.76 -35.38
C LEU A 20 -9.03 -15.74 -33.98
N ARG A 21 -10.34 -15.86 -33.89
CA ARG A 21 -11.10 -15.63 -32.68
C ARG A 21 -10.67 -16.54 -31.51
N GLU A 22 -10.64 -17.83 -31.71
CA GLU A 22 -10.34 -18.78 -30.64
C GLU A 22 -8.91 -18.63 -30.12
N PRO A 23 -7.88 -18.62 -31.00
CA PRO A 23 -6.50 -18.39 -30.54
C PRO A 23 -6.29 -17.05 -29.86
N LEU A 24 -7.00 -15.99 -30.30
CA LEU A 24 -6.88 -14.66 -29.69
C LEU A 24 -7.51 -14.64 -28.29
N ASN A 25 -8.68 -15.24 -28.14
CA ASN A 25 -9.39 -15.34 -26.85
C ASN A 25 -8.58 -16.16 -25.84
N GLU A 26 -8.00 -17.28 -26.28
CA GLU A 26 -7.16 -18.11 -25.42
C GLU A 26 -5.90 -17.37 -24.99
N MET A 27 -5.26 -16.65 -25.90
CA MET A 27 -4.09 -15.85 -25.60
C MET A 27 -4.40 -14.72 -24.59
N ILE A 28 -5.49 -13.97 -24.79
CA ILE A 28 -5.92 -12.92 -23.89
C ILE A 28 -6.20 -13.49 -22.49
N LYS A 29 -6.89 -14.63 -22.43
CA LYS A 29 -7.16 -15.32 -21.16
C LYS A 29 -5.86 -15.72 -20.46
N ASN A 30 -4.92 -16.34 -21.19
CA ASN A 30 -3.63 -16.76 -20.63
C ASN A 30 -2.80 -15.56 -20.13
N GLN A 31 -2.81 -14.43 -20.84
CA GLN A 31 -2.16 -13.19 -20.41
C GLN A 31 -2.77 -12.64 -19.13
N GLN A 32 -4.08 -12.67 -19.03
CA GLN A 32 -4.79 -12.19 -17.83
C GLN A 32 -4.54 -13.11 -16.63
N GLU A 33 -4.55 -14.42 -16.82
CA GLU A 33 -4.21 -15.37 -15.75
C GLU A 33 -2.76 -15.22 -15.27
N ALA A 34 -1.82 -14.98 -16.20
CA ALA A 34 -0.43 -14.69 -15.85
C ALA A 34 -0.31 -13.39 -15.05
N TRP A 35 -1.04 -12.35 -15.45
CA TRP A 35 -1.11 -11.09 -14.74
C TRP A 35 -1.67 -11.25 -13.33
N GLU A 36 -2.76 -11.99 -13.16
CA GLU A 36 -3.38 -12.21 -11.85
C GLU A 36 -2.41 -12.88 -10.85
N ARG A 37 -1.50 -13.73 -11.34
CA ARG A 37 -0.48 -14.38 -10.51
C ARG A 37 0.71 -13.48 -10.17
N SER A 38 0.99 -12.48 -10.99
CA SER A 38 2.20 -11.65 -10.90
C SER A 38 1.92 -10.16 -10.72
N ASN A 39 0.69 -9.77 -10.34
CA ASN A 39 0.31 -8.37 -10.21
C ASN A 39 1.13 -7.68 -9.11
N PRO A 40 1.96 -6.67 -9.46
CA PRO A 40 2.78 -5.96 -8.48
C PRO A 40 1.96 -5.22 -7.41
N LEU A 41 0.70 -4.88 -7.70
CA LEU A 41 -0.19 -4.22 -6.74
C LEU A 41 -0.54 -5.12 -5.56
N ASP A 42 -0.52 -6.43 -5.73
CA ASP A 42 -0.77 -7.37 -4.64
C ASP A 42 0.32 -7.35 -3.55
N MET A 43 1.45 -6.71 -3.81
CA MET A 43 2.45 -6.46 -2.80
C MET A 43 1.98 -5.41 -1.77
N ILE A 44 1.16 -4.46 -2.20
CA ILE A 44 0.73 -3.29 -1.42
C ILE A 44 -0.75 -3.39 -1.03
N TYR A 45 -1.61 -3.74 -1.99
CA TYR A 45 -3.04 -3.73 -1.86
C TYR A 45 -3.62 -5.10 -1.56
N THR A 46 -4.68 -5.16 -0.78
CA THR A 46 -5.54 -6.33 -0.68
C THR A 46 -6.64 -6.23 -1.72
N ARG A 47 -7.08 -7.35 -2.30
CA ARG A 47 -8.15 -7.35 -3.30
C ARG A 47 -9.50 -7.50 -2.64
N SER A 48 -10.44 -6.66 -3.04
CA SER A 48 -11.85 -6.77 -2.67
C SER A 48 -12.76 -6.63 -3.88
N SER A 49 -14.00 -7.10 -3.77
CA SER A 49 -15.00 -6.93 -4.81
C SER A 49 -16.28 -6.35 -4.24
N ILE A 50 -16.94 -5.49 -5.01
CA ILE A 50 -18.23 -4.90 -4.64
C ILE A 50 -19.24 -5.06 -5.78
N ASP A 51 -20.50 -5.32 -5.43
CA ASP A 51 -21.57 -5.49 -6.40
C ASP A 51 -22.21 -4.17 -6.86
N ARG A 52 -22.03 -3.11 -6.06
CA ARG A 52 -22.66 -1.80 -6.27
C ARG A 52 -21.65 -0.76 -6.72
N PHE A 53 -22.12 0.30 -7.36
CA PHE A 53 -21.29 1.44 -7.74
C PHE A 53 -20.62 2.10 -6.54
N GLN A 54 -21.31 2.14 -5.42
CA GLN A 54 -20.85 2.70 -4.16
C GLN A 54 -21.25 1.76 -3.03
N MET A 55 -20.33 1.52 -2.12
CA MET A 55 -20.56 0.77 -0.88
C MET A 55 -20.03 1.57 0.30
N THR A 56 -20.79 1.63 1.37
CA THR A 56 -20.36 2.30 2.60
C THR A 56 -20.11 1.25 3.66
N TYR A 57 -18.89 1.25 4.17
CA TYR A 57 -18.52 0.48 5.35
C TYR A 57 -18.65 1.39 6.57
N THR A 58 -19.49 0.99 7.52
CA THR A 58 -19.55 1.63 8.82
C THR A 58 -18.75 0.78 9.79
N SER A 59 -17.67 1.32 10.34
CA SER A 59 -16.91 0.61 11.36
C SER A 59 -17.72 0.53 12.64
N SER A 60 -17.53 -0.56 13.39
CA SER A 60 -18.01 -0.64 14.77
C SER A 60 -16.87 -0.22 15.69
N ILE A 61 -17.16 0.65 16.64
CA ILE A 61 -16.18 0.97 17.70
C ILE A 61 -15.88 -0.27 18.54
N GLY A 62 -16.69 -1.33 18.41
CA GLY A 62 -16.54 -2.56 19.17
C GLY A 62 -17.04 -2.43 20.61
N PHE A 63 -16.82 -3.48 21.37
CA PHE A 63 -17.22 -3.51 22.78
C PHE A 63 -16.09 -2.96 23.66
N SER A 64 -16.39 -2.04 24.56
CA SER A 64 -15.43 -1.59 25.58
C SER A 64 -15.10 -2.73 26.56
N LYS A 65 -16.06 -3.60 26.82
CA LYS A 65 -15.94 -4.87 27.54
C LYS A 65 -16.88 -5.89 26.90
N ALA A 66 -16.46 -7.16 26.87
CA ALA A 66 -17.27 -8.26 26.37
C ALA A 66 -17.85 -9.11 27.50
N PHE A 67 -17.27 -9.08 28.70
CA PHE A 67 -17.73 -9.81 29.85
C PHE A 67 -17.43 -9.06 31.17
N VAL A 68 -18.22 -9.35 32.17
CA VAL A 68 -18.00 -8.89 33.55
C VAL A 68 -18.23 -10.10 34.45
N GLU A 69 -17.43 -10.19 35.50
CA GLU A 69 -17.67 -11.21 36.53
C GLU A 69 -19.05 -10.98 37.16
N THR A 70 -19.86 -12.04 37.17
CA THR A 70 -21.22 -12.03 37.75
C THR A 70 -21.38 -13.16 38.71
N ASN A 71 -22.23 -13.00 39.72
CA ASN A 71 -22.60 -14.10 40.61
C ASN A 71 -23.45 -15.15 39.88
N ASP A 72 -23.41 -16.39 40.30
CA ASP A 72 -24.02 -17.56 39.63
C ASP A 72 -25.52 -17.41 39.28
N TYR A 73 -26.24 -16.50 39.91
CA TYR A 73 -27.67 -16.24 39.67
C TYR A 73 -27.98 -14.87 39.09
N ALA A 74 -26.95 -14.07 38.69
CA ALA A 74 -27.16 -12.75 38.12
C ALA A 74 -27.29 -12.83 36.61
N VAL A 75 -28.23 -12.05 36.06
CA VAL A 75 -28.32 -11.85 34.60
C VAL A 75 -27.12 -11.00 34.15
N GLY A 76 -26.35 -11.52 33.21
CA GLY A 76 -25.20 -10.78 32.66
C GLY A 76 -25.62 -9.46 31.98
N PRO A 77 -24.81 -8.42 32.04
CA PRO A 77 -25.11 -7.16 31.38
C PRO A 77 -25.11 -7.29 29.85
N ILE A 78 -26.00 -6.57 29.20
CA ILE A 78 -26.03 -6.44 27.73
C ILE A 78 -25.09 -5.30 27.35
N PHE A 79 -24.10 -5.61 26.50
CA PHE A 79 -23.19 -4.59 25.95
C PHE A 79 -23.62 -4.24 24.54
N ASN A 80 -23.65 -2.96 24.23
CA ASN A 80 -23.93 -2.45 22.89
C ASN A 80 -22.64 -1.93 22.25
N THR A 81 -22.55 -2.11 20.94
CA THR A 81 -21.52 -1.45 20.10
C THR A 81 -22.00 -0.07 19.70
N ALA A 82 -21.07 0.86 19.50
CA ALA A 82 -21.35 2.14 18.88
C ALA A 82 -20.83 2.14 17.43
N GLU A 83 -21.47 2.91 16.56
CA GLU A 83 -20.97 3.15 15.22
C GLU A 83 -19.73 4.03 15.28
N GLY A 84 -18.73 3.68 14.49
CA GLY A 84 -17.49 4.42 14.33
C GLY A 84 -17.52 5.35 13.13
N PHE A 85 -16.48 5.31 12.33
CA PHE A 85 -16.38 6.07 11.09
C PHE A 85 -17.08 5.33 9.93
N ALA A 86 -17.46 6.09 8.89
CA ALA A 86 -18.02 5.53 7.67
C ALA A 86 -17.07 5.79 6.49
N ALA A 87 -16.59 4.71 5.87
CA ALA A 87 -15.79 4.76 4.65
C ALA A 87 -16.68 4.49 3.43
N THR A 88 -16.65 5.36 2.45
CA THR A 88 -17.42 5.18 1.21
C THR A 88 -16.50 4.78 0.07
N TYR A 89 -16.65 3.54 -0.38
CA TYR A 89 -15.94 2.98 -1.51
C TYR A 89 -16.70 3.24 -2.80
N ARG A 90 -16.00 3.71 -3.81
CA ARG A 90 -16.56 3.95 -5.15
C ARG A 90 -15.67 3.28 -6.17
N THR A 91 -16.25 2.88 -7.30
CA THR A 91 -15.48 2.36 -8.43
C THR A 91 -15.54 3.33 -9.60
N ARG A 92 -14.41 3.50 -10.27
CA ARG A 92 -14.28 4.28 -11.51
C ARG A 92 -14.40 3.36 -12.71
N THR A 93 -14.79 3.92 -13.85
CA THR A 93 -14.88 3.17 -15.11
C THR A 93 -13.71 3.54 -15.98
N PHE A 94 -12.97 2.54 -16.44
CA PHE A 94 -11.89 2.67 -17.39
C PHE A 94 -12.30 1.98 -18.69
N GLN A 95 -12.02 2.63 -19.81
CA GLN A 95 -12.36 2.15 -21.15
C GLN A 95 -11.20 2.44 -22.10
N GLY A 96 -10.98 1.53 -23.02
CA GLY A 96 -9.99 1.68 -24.07
C GLY A 96 -10.23 0.63 -25.14
N SER A 97 -9.90 0.96 -26.37
CA SER A 97 -10.18 0.09 -27.52
C SER A 97 -8.98 0.00 -28.44
N PHE A 98 -8.83 -1.13 -29.12
CA PHE A 98 -7.91 -1.25 -30.25
C PHE A 98 -8.64 -1.84 -31.45
N ILE A 99 -8.15 -1.55 -32.65
CA ILE A 99 -8.75 -1.97 -33.90
C ILE A 99 -7.81 -2.91 -34.65
N ILE A 100 -8.34 -4.02 -35.13
CA ILE A 100 -7.69 -4.88 -36.12
C ILE A 100 -8.28 -4.49 -37.48
N THR A 101 -7.46 -3.90 -38.35
CA THR A 101 -7.93 -3.39 -39.64
C THR A 101 -8.28 -4.52 -40.60
N GLN A 102 -9.15 -4.21 -41.58
CA GLN A 102 -9.53 -5.17 -42.61
C GLN A 102 -8.32 -5.63 -43.43
N GLN A 103 -7.36 -4.73 -43.72
CA GLN A 103 -6.12 -5.10 -44.42
C GLN A 103 -5.35 -6.19 -43.69
N THR A 104 -5.15 -6.03 -42.36
CA THR A 104 -4.48 -7.03 -41.53
C THR A 104 -5.19 -8.40 -41.59
N LEU A 105 -6.52 -8.40 -41.71
CA LEU A 105 -7.30 -9.63 -41.84
C LEU A 105 -7.21 -10.24 -43.25
N GLU A 106 -7.28 -9.42 -44.31
CA GLU A 106 -7.20 -9.86 -45.72
C GLU A 106 -5.81 -10.36 -46.08
N ASP A 107 -4.76 -9.69 -45.59
CA ASP A 107 -3.37 -10.10 -45.78
C ASP A 107 -2.96 -11.33 -44.91
N ARG A 108 -3.89 -11.82 -44.08
CA ARG A 108 -3.68 -12.90 -43.13
C ARG A 108 -2.50 -12.68 -42.19
N GLU A 109 -2.25 -11.43 -41.79
CA GLU A 109 -1.24 -11.06 -40.80
C GLU A 109 -1.67 -11.47 -39.37
N LEU A 110 -1.92 -12.76 -39.17
CA LEU A 110 -2.42 -13.30 -37.88
C LEU A 110 -1.43 -13.04 -36.74
N GLY A 111 -0.14 -13.04 -37.04
CA GLY A 111 0.92 -12.73 -36.07
C GLY A 111 0.77 -11.31 -35.53
N ARG A 112 0.61 -10.31 -36.43
CA ARG A 112 0.46 -8.91 -36.08
C ARG A 112 -0.79 -8.66 -35.22
N ALA A 113 -1.94 -9.24 -35.59
CA ALA A 113 -3.15 -9.10 -34.81
C ALA A 113 -3.01 -9.65 -33.39
N LYS A 114 -2.27 -10.76 -33.21
CA LYS A 114 -1.94 -11.31 -31.90
C LYS A 114 -0.99 -10.40 -31.12
N ASP A 115 0.02 -9.85 -31.79
CA ASP A 115 0.98 -8.94 -31.16
C ASP A 115 0.31 -7.63 -30.69
N ASP A 116 -0.58 -7.08 -31.50
CA ASP A 116 -1.37 -5.88 -31.14
C ASP A 116 -2.27 -6.14 -29.92
N ALA A 117 -2.95 -7.27 -29.90
CA ALA A 117 -3.78 -7.65 -28.73
C ALA A 117 -2.94 -7.89 -27.47
N ASN A 118 -1.79 -8.53 -27.60
CA ASN A 118 -0.84 -8.71 -26.51
C ASN A 118 -0.34 -7.38 -25.96
N ALA A 119 0.05 -6.47 -26.86
CA ALA A 119 0.53 -5.14 -26.50
C ALA A 119 -0.57 -4.35 -25.77
N PHE A 120 -1.81 -4.43 -26.23
CA PHE A 120 -2.94 -3.78 -25.58
C PHE A 120 -3.17 -4.30 -24.16
N ILE A 121 -3.23 -5.62 -23.95
CA ILE A 121 -3.45 -6.19 -22.61
C ILE A 121 -2.27 -5.89 -21.69
N LYS A 122 -1.04 -6.00 -22.16
CA LYS A 122 0.14 -5.63 -21.36
C LYS A 122 0.11 -4.15 -20.94
N ARG A 123 -0.25 -3.26 -21.87
CA ARG A 123 -0.37 -1.83 -21.56
C ARG A 123 -1.52 -1.57 -20.59
N TRP A 124 -2.69 -2.20 -20.80
CA TRP A 124 -3.81 -2.10 -19.86
C TRP A 124 -3.41 -2.47 -18.44
N ASN A 125 -2.73 -3.60 -18.29
CA ASN A 125 -2.23 -4.06 -17.00
C ASN A 125 -1.17 -3.10 -16.41
N GLY A 126 -0.30 -2.55 -17.27
CA GLY A 126 0.65 -1.52 -16.88
C GLY A 126 -0.04 -0.25 -16.37
N ASP A 127 -1.10 0.20 -17.03
CA ASP A 127 -1.89 1.37 -16.63
C ASP A 127 -2.57 1.16 -15.27
N ILE A 128 -3.03 -0.06 -14.96
CA ILE A 128 -3.56 -0.39 -13.63
C ILE A 128 -2.48 -0.24 -12.55
N VAL A 129 -1.24 -0.69 -12.83
CA VAL A 129 -0.12 -0.53 -11.88
C VAL A 129 0.23 0.94 -11.71
N GLU A 130 0.39 1.67 -12.78
CA GLU A 130 0.68 3.10 -12.75
C GLU A 130 -0.41 3.86 -11.97
N TYR A 131 -1.69 3.52 -12.19
CA TYR A 131 -2.81 4.06 -11.42
C TYR A 131 -2.70 3.78 -9.93
N GLY A 132 -2.43 2.52 -9.55
CA GLY A 132 -2.26 2.13 -8.15
C GLY A 132 -1.10 2.85 -7.48
N MET A 133 0.03 2.99 -8.17
CA MET A 133 1.18 3.71 -7.64
C MET A 133 0.93 5.23 -7.53
N ALA A 134 0.24 5.83 -8.50
CA ALA A 134 -0.18 7.22 -8.42
C ALA A 134 -1.16 7.44 -7.26
N ALA A 135 -2.09 6.52 -7.02
CA ALA A 135 -3.00 6.57 -5.88
C ALA A 135 -2.23 6.50 -4.55
N LEU A 136 -1.23 5.63 -4.44
CA LEU A 136 -0.36 5.54 -3.26
C LEU A 136 0.35 6.87 -2.98
N SER A 137 0.89 7.53 -4.00
CA SER A 137 1.49 8.87 -3.87
C SER A 137 0.49 9.90 -3.34
N GLY A 138 -0.77 9.83 -3.76
CA GLY A 138 -1.87 10.66 -3.23
C GLY A 138 -2.16 10.44 -1.75
N GLY A 139 -1.70 9.33 -1.16
CA GLY A 139 -1.82 9.04 0.28
C GLY A 139 -0.93 9.88 1.18
N PHE A 140 0.02 10.62 0.62
CA PHE A 140 0.91 11.52 1.37
C PHE A 140 0.39 12.96 1.52
N GLY A 141 -0.84 13.22 1.10
CA GLY A 141 -1.48 14.53 1.24
C GLY A 141 -1.30 15.44 0.05
N GLU A 142 -0.56 15.05 -0.97
CA GLU A 142 -0.40 15.80 -2.20
C GLU A 142 -1.54 15.57 -3.20
N GLU A 143 -1.81 16.55 -4.04
CA GLU A 143 -2.74 16.38 -5.16
C GLU A 143 -2.07 15.65 -6.31
N VAL A 144 -2.54 14.44 -6.59
CA VAL A 144 -2.11 13.63 -7.73
C VAL A 144 -3.27 13.46 -8.70
N TYR A 145 -3.00 13.57 -9.98
CA TYR A 145 -4.00 13.43 -11.03
C TYR A 145 -3.63 12.28 -11.97
N TRP A 146 -4.59 11.40 -12.23
CA TRP A 146 -4.42 10.34 -13.21
C TRP A 146 -4.72 10.86 -14.62
N GLY A 147 -3.87 10.49 -15.57
CA GLY A 147 -4.09 10.78 -17.01
C GLY A 147 -3.50 12.09 -17.52
N GLY A 148 -2.51 12.71 -16.87
CA GLY A 148 -1.62 13.76 -17.38
C GLY A 148 -1.55 15.07 -16.58
N ASP A 149 -1.08 16.15 -17.22
CA ASP A 149 -0.42 17.29 -16.61
C ASP A 149 -1.33 18.41 -16.12
N GLY A 150 -2.65 18.24 -16.12
CA GLY A 150 -3.56 19.31 -15.78
C GLY A 150 -4.75 18.88 -14.95
N LYS A 151 -5.37 19.88 -14.33
CA LYS A 151 -6.53 19.66 -13.45
C LYS A 151 -7.83 19.42 -14.23
N ASP A 152 -7.88 19.78 -15.47
CA ASP A 152 -9.09 19.77 -16.28
C ASP A 152 -9.39 18.39 -16.88
N GLY A 153 -10.56 17.86 -16.58
CA GLY A 153 -11.04 16.58 -17.11
C GLY A 153 -10.38 15.32 -16.54
N LYS A 154 -9.54 15.43 -15.51
CA LYS A 154 -8.77 14.33 -14.95
C LYS A 154 -9.22 13.96 -13.55
N SER A 155 -9.06 12.69 -13.24
CA SER A 155 -9.42 12.16 -11.92
C SER A 155 -8.37 12.52 -10.90
N ARG A 156 -8.75 13.31 -9.89
CA ARG A 156 -7.91 13.54 -8.72
C ARG A 156 -7.83 12.25 -7.91
N LEU A 157 -6.60 11.79 -7.66
CA LEU A 157 -6.31 10.68 -6.79
C LEU A 157 -5.96 11.21 -5.40
N LYS A 158 -6.66 10.72 -4.39
CA LYS A 158 -6.32 10.98 -3.01
C LYS A 158 -6.67 9.75 -2.19
N LEU A 159 -5.73 9.27 -1.42
CA LEU A 159 -5.97 8.24 -0.42
C LEU A 159 -6.03 8.90 0.94
N THR A 160 -7.23 8.98 1.48
CA THR A 160 -7.48 9.50 2.82
C THR A 160 -8.13 8.42 3.63
N SER A 161 -7.63 8.19 4.84
CA SER A 161 -8.30 7.30 5.78
C SER A 161 -9.67 7.85 6.15
N ALA A 162 -10.63 6.96 6.36
CA ALA A 162 -11.92 7.34 6.94
C ALA A 162 -11.83 7.58 8.44
N ASP A 163 -10.76 7.12 9.09
CA ASP A 163 -10.47 7.38 10.49
C ASP A 163 -10.29 8.87 10.71
N THR A 164 -10.68 9.33 11.89
CA THR A 164 -10.57 10.75 12.24
C THR A 164 -9.11 11.17 12.35
N THR A 165 -8.76 12.26 11.66
CA THR A 165 -7.50 12.98 11.83
C THR A 165 -7.75 14.47 11.65
N ASP A 166 -7.00 15.30 12.35
CA ASP A 166 -7.08 16.75 12.26
C ASP A 166 -6.05 17.34 11.27
N GLY A 167 -5.30 16.44 10.57
CA GLY A 167 -4.24 16.83 9.67
C GLY A 167 -4.72 17.27 8.30
N GLU A 168 -3.99 18.21 7.71
CA GLU A 168 -4.14 18.63 6.32
C GLU A 168 -2.74 18.85 5.73
N ILE A 169 -2.50 18.31 4.55
CA ILE A 169 -1.27 18.50 3.79
C ILE A 169 -1.67 18.90 2.38
N ASP A 170 -1.20 20.07 1.93
CA ASP A 170 -1.44 20.62 0.59
C ASP A 170 -2.93 20.58 0.16
N GLY A 171 -3.83 20.92 1.10
CA GLY A 171 -5.27 20.92 0.88
C GLY A 171 -5.95 19.54 0.90
N VAL A 172 -5.21 18.48 1.20
CA VAL A 172 -5.75 17.13 1.39
C VAL A 172 -5.89 16.84 2.87
N LYS A 173 -7.14 16.74 3.32
CA LYS A 173 -7.46 16.35 4.69
C LYS A 173 -7.33 14.86 4.89
N ASN A 174 -6.94 14.46 6.10
CA ASN A 174 -6.87 13.05 6.51
C ASN A 174 -6.02 12.21 5.56
N PRO A 175 -4.76 12.59 5.26
CA PRO A 175 -3.90 11.80 4.41
C PRO A 175 -3.68 10.42 5.01
N LEU A 176 -3.46 9.40 4.16
CA LEU A 176 -3.19 8.04 4.61
C LEU A 176 -1.93 7.97 5.50
N PHE A 177 -0.87 8.68 5.09
CA PHE A 177 0.40 8.72 5.83
C PHE A 177 0.52 10.03 6.61
N PHE A 178 0.38 9.94 7.92
CA PHE A 178 0.43 11.10 8.80
C PHE A 178 0.89 10.72 10.21
N ASN A 179 1.42 11.68 10.96
CA ASN A 179 1.91 11.43 12.32
C ASN A 179 0.93 11.86 13.43
N LYS A 180 -0.26 12.32 13.08
CA LYS A 180 -1.26 12.82 14.02
C LYS A 180 -2.63 12.22 13.80
N HIS A 181 -2.67 10.91 13.48
CA HIS A 181 -3.95 10.20 13.45
C HIS A 181 -4.56 10.16 14.84
N THR A 182 -5.83 10.48 14.95
CA THR A 182 -6.57 10.41 16.20
C THR A 182 -7.51 9.22 16.21
N ILE A 183 -7.87 8.75 17.39
CA ILE A 183 -9.04 7.88 17.57
C ILE A 183 -10.32 8.72 17.34
N VAL A 184 -11.45 8.04 17.07
CA VAL A 184 -12.75 8.72 16.93
C VAL A 184 -13.05 9.58 18.14
N LYS A 185 -13.32 10.86 17.91
CA LYS A 185 -13.65 11.81 18.98
C LYS A 185 -14.93 11.38 19.69
N ARG A 186 -14.85 11.14 20.98
CA ARG A 186 -16.01 10.89 21.82
C ARG A 186 -16.50 12.19 22.46
N GLN A 187 -17.80 12.27 22.70
CA GLN A 187 -18.38 13.41 23.40
C GLN A 187 -17.71 13.58 24.78
N GLY A 188 -17.20 14.76 25.06
CA GLY A 188 -16.55 15.09 26.32
C GLY A 188 -15.03 14.96 26.34
N MET A 189 -14.36 14.52 25.26
CA MET A 189 -12.89 14.53 25.20
C MET A 189 -12.34 15.96 25.12
N SER A 190 -11.39 16.28 25.99
CA SER A 190 -10.63 17.52 25.96
C SER A 190 -9.59 17.56 24.82
N ALA A 191 -9.14 18.75 24.43
CA ALA A 191 -8.08 18.90 23.44
C ALA A 191 -6.76 18.20 23.85
N ALA A 192 -6.45 18.19 25.14
CA ALA A 192 -5.25 17.50 25.66
C ALA A 192 -5.36 15.98 25.54
N GLU A 193 -6.53 15.40 25.79
CA GLU A 193 -6.77 13.97 25.62
C GLU A 193 -6.71 13.55 24.14
N ILE A 194 -7.21 14.41 23.24
CA ILE A 194 -7.11 14.20 21.79
C ILE A 194 -5.64 14.21 21.35
N GLN A 195 -4.85 15.18 21.80
CA GLN A 195 -3.41 15.26 21.52
C GLN A 195 -2.63 14.08 22.08
N ALA A 196 -2.95 13.63 23.28
CA ALA A 196 -2.32 12.45 23.90
C ALA A 196 -2.65 11.14 23.15
N ALA A 197 -3.72 11.14 22.36
CA ALA A 197 -4.15 9.99 21.55
C ALA A 197 -3.59 9.99 20.13
N TYR A 198 -2.72 10.94 19.74
CA TYR A 198 -2.11 10.94 18.42
C TYR A 198 -1.26 9.71 18.19
N GLN A 199 -1.47 9.08 17.04
CA GLN A 199 -0.74 7.91 16.58
C GLN A 199 -0.15 8.17 15.20
N SER A 200 0.95 7.53 14.88
CA SER A 200 1.69 7.77 13.65
C SER A 200 1.80 6.50 12.83
N ASN A 201 1.73 6.66 11.51
CA ASN A 201 2.16 5.66 10.53
C ASN A 201 3.16 6.22 9.52
N LYS A 202 3.73 7.42 9.79
CA LYS A 202 4.70 8.08 8.94
C LYS A 202 5.94 8.45 9.76
N TYR A 203 7.05 7.78 9.46
CA TYR A 203 8.28 7.85 10.24
C TYR A 203 9.46 8.29 9.40
N TYR A 204 10.48 8.88 10.06
CA TYR A 204 11.78 9.04 9.45
C TYR A 204 12.91 8.67 10.41
N ALA A 205 14.02 8.21 9.85
CA ALA A 205 15.26 7.98 10.55
C ALA A 205 16.39 8.68 9.79
N ASP A 206 17.23 9.41 10.52
CA ASP A 206 18.42 10.06 9.95
C ASP A 206 19.49 9.01 9.73
N LEU A 207 19.39 8.29 8.62
CA LEU A 207 20.23 7.15 8.29
C LEU A 207 20.63 7.17 6.81
N ASP A 208 21.94 7.23 6.56
CA ASP A 208 22.49 7.05 5.22
C ASP A 208 22.80 5.56 4.98
N ILE A 209 22.02 4.93 4.09
CA ILE A 209 22.22 3.53 3.69
C ILE A 209 23.29 3.34 2.63
N THR A 210 23.72 4.42 1.97
CA THR A 210 24.75 4.41 0.92
C THR A 210 26.15 4.66 1.47
N GLY A 211 26.24 5.19 2.70
CA GLY A 211 27.48 5.50 3.38
C GLY A 211 28.32 4.28 3.78
N ASP A 212 29.54 4.52 4.21
CA ASP A 212 30.49 3.48 4.63
C ASP A 212 30.37 3.10 6.12
N ASP A 213 29.35 3.60 6.85
CA ASP A 213 29.15 3.29 8.28
C ASP A 213 28.87 1.79 8.48
N PRO A 214 29.78 1.03 9.13
CA PRO A 214 29.56 -0.39 9.39
C PRO A 214 28.32 -0.68 10.25
N ALA A 215 27.91 0.29 11.07
CA ALA A 215 26.75 0.17 11.96
C ALA A 215 25.41 0.45 11.25
N ARG A 216 25.43 0.89 9.99
CA ARG A 216 24.20 1.27 9.25
C ARG A 216 23.15 0.15 9.21
N ILE A 217 23.58 -1.09 9.07
CA ILE A 217 22.67 -2.24 8.99
C ILE A 217 22.01 -2.48 10.36
N ALA A 218 22.77 -2.39 11.45
CA ALA A 218 22.22 -2.52 12.79
C ALA A 218 21.23 -1.39 13.13
N LYS A 219 21.54 -0.15 12.70
CA LYS A 219 20.63 0.99 12.83
C LYS A 219 19.35 0.80 12.01
N LEU A 220 19.46 0.25 10.79
CA LEU A 220 18.31 -0.06 9.97
C LEU A 220 17.43 -1.15 10.59
N ALA A 221 18.03 -2.20 11.13
CA ALA A 221 17.32 -3.25 11.85
C ALA A 221 16.56 -2.71 13.07
N ASP A 222 17.18 -1.80 13.83
CA ASP A 222 16.54 -1.14 14.95
C ASP A 222 15.36 -0.26 14.50
N VAL A 223 15.52 0.51 13.42
CA VAL A 223 14.44 1.29 12.81
C VAL A 223 13.26 0.41 12.43
N ILE A 224 13.51 -0.71 11.76
CA ILE A 224 12.46 -1.67 11.37
C ILE A 224 11.73 -2.20 12.61
N ASN A 225 12.48 -2.63 13.63
CA ASN A 225 11.92 -3.14 14.87
C ASN A 225 11.08 -2.10 15.61
N GLN A 226 11.53 -0.84 15.69
CA GLN A 226 10.77 0.26 16.30
C GLN A 226 9.44 0.49 15.59
N VAL A 227 9.43 0.49 14.24
CA VAL A 227 8.18 0.69 13.48
C VAL A 227 7.23 -0.49 13.66
N ILE A 228 7.71 -1.73 13.62
CA ILE A 228 6.88 -2.91 13.89
C ILE A 228 6.28 -2.84 15.29
N THR A 229 7.09 -2.54 16.30
CA THR A 229 6.61 -2.36 17.67
C THR A 229 5.57 -1.23 17.78
N ASN A 230 5.79 -0.11 17.08
CA ASN A 230 4.82 0.98 17.04
C ASN A 230 3.50 0.55 16.39
N MET A 231 3.54 -0.22 15.28
CA MET A 231 2.34 -0.78 14.64
C MET A 231 1.57 -1.71 15.57
N GLU A 232 2.26 -2.59 16.29
CA GLU A 232 1.65 -3.51 17.25
C GLU A 232 1.02 -2.80 18.45
N ASN A 233 1.57 -1.66 18.84
CA ASN A 233 1.08 -0.82 19.92
C ASN A 233 -0.01 0.17 19.53
N LEU A 234 -0.44 0.20 18.24
CA LEU A 234 -1.53 1.06 17.82
C LEU A 234 -2.81 0.76 18.58
N LYS A 235 -3.56 1.81 18.86
CA LYS A 235 -4.84 1.72 19.56
C LYS A 235 -6.01 1.83 18.59
N ASP A 236 -7.07 1.12 18.92
CA ASP A 236 -8.36 1.24 18.29
C ASP A 236 -9.14 2.46 18.84
N ASP A 237 -10.36 2.63 18.36
CA ASP A 237 -11.25 3.73 18.81
C ASP A 237 -11.74 3.55 20.25
N ASN A 238 -11.55 2.40 20.86
CA ASN A 238 -11.80 2.11 22.28
C ASN A 238 -10.58 2.34 23.17
N ASN A 239 -9.46 2.83 22.60
CA ASN A 239 -8.18 2.93 23.28
C ASN A 239 -7.62 1.56 23.73
N LYS A 240 -8.01 0.49 23.03
CA LYS A 240 -7.45 -0.85 23.16
C LYS A 240 -6.43 -1.10 22.05
N TYR A 241 -5.62 -2.14 22.18
CA TYR A 241 -4.72 -2.52 21.10
C TYR A 241 -5.50 -2.88 19.83
N ALA A 242 -5.13 -2.30 18.70
CA ALA A 242 -5.82 -2.49 17.44
C ALA A 242 -5.64 -3.90 16.83
N GLY A 243 -4.69 -4.68 17.35
CA GLY A 243 -4.47 -6.06 16.90
C GLY A 243 -3.67 -6.18 15.60
N VAL A 244 -2.80 -5.22 15.29
CA VAL A 244 -1.89 -5.26 14.12
C VAL A 244 -0.75 -6.22 14.39
N LEU A 245 -1.05 -7.51 14.53
CA LEU A 245 -0.12 -8.57 14.97
C LEU A 245 0.23 -9.57 13.85
N GLY A 246 -0.26 -9.37 12.63
CA GLY A 246 0.01 -10.22 11.48
C GLY A 246 1.47 -10.14 11.00
N ALA A 247 1.84 -11.05 10.11
CA ALA A 247 3.14 -11.05 9.47
C ALA A 247 3.38 -9.76 8.68
N LYS A 248 4.54 -9.13 8.89
CA LYS A 248 4.88 -7.87 8.23
C LYS A 248 5.57 -8.11 6.89
N THR A 249 5.22 -7.30 5.91
CA THR A 249 5.87 -7.26 4.61
C THR A 249 6.46 -5.88 4.39
N ILE A 250 7.74 -5.82 4.07
CA ILE A 250 8.42 -4.58 3.66
C ILE A 250 8.33 -4.49 2.14
N VAL A 251 7.77 -3.41 1.63
CA VAL A 251 7.71 -3.13 0.19
C VAL A 251 8.53 -1.88 -0.11
N CYS A 252 9.48 -2.00 -1.02
CA CYS A 252 10.38 -0.90 -1.36
C CYS A 252 10.70 -0.84 -2.86
N ALA A 253 11.27 0.28 -3.26
CA ALA A 253 11.81 0.48 -4.59
C ALA A 253 12.96 -0.51 -4.89
N ASN A 254 13.16 -0.82 -6.18
CA ASN A 254 14.27 -1.69 -6.60
C ASN A 254 15.59 -0.90 -6.65
N ASP A 255 16.09 -0.52 -5.48
CA ASP A 255 17.38 0.13 -5.29
C ASP A 255 18.41 -0.89 -4.77
N PRO A 256 19.62 -0.96 -5.35
CA PRO A 256 20.62 -1.96 -4.99
C PRO A 256 21.14 -1.80 -3.55
N HIS A 257 21.29 -0.59 -3.04
CA HIS A 257 21.78 -0.34 -1.69
C HIS A 257 20.73 -0.71 -0.66
N LEU A 258 19.48 -0.25 -0.85
CA LEU A 258 18.37 -0.56 0.03
C LEU A 258 18.06 -2.06 0.05
N LYS A 259 18.10 -2.71 -1.12
CA LYS A 259 17.89 -4.16 -1.22
C LYS A 259 18.87 -4.95 -0.35
N VAL A 260 20.16 -4.68 -0.50
CA VAL A 260 21.21 -5.36 0.28
C VAL A 260 21.07 -5.02 1.76
N ALA A 261 20.85 -3.76 2.09
CA ALA A 261 20.72 -3.32 3.48
C ALA A 261 19.54 -4.00 4.18
N LEU A 262 18.35 -4.04 3.56
CA LEU A 262 17.16 -4.69 4.12
C LEU A 262 17.33 -6.21 4.25
N ALA A 263 17.85 -6.88 3.22
CA ALA A 263 18.10 -8.31 3.28
C ALA A 263 19.07 -8.64 4.43
N THR A 264 20.18 -7.92 4.52
CA THR A 264 21.17 -8.13 5.58
C THR A 264 20.58 -7.82 6.96
N ALA A 265 19.80 -6.74 7.09
CA ALA A 265 19.20 -6.36 8.37
C ALA A 265 18.22 -7.41 8.91
N LEU A 266 17.54 -8.15 8.03
CA LEU A 266 16.55 -9.18 8.43
C LEU A 266 17.13 -10.58 8.54
N ASP A 267 18.22 -10.88 7.83
CA ASP A 267 18.80 -12.22 7.78
C ASP A 267 19.93 -12.43 8.83
N MET A 268 20.56 -11.37 9.30
CA MET A 268 21.61 -11.49 10.30
C MET A 268 21.05 -11.66 11.71
N ASP A 269 21.47 -12.70 12.42
CA ASP A 269 21.05 -12.95 13.81
C ASP A 269 21.74 -12.00 14.82
N MET A 270 22.99 -11.63 14.57
CA MET A 270 23.79 -10.76 15.45
C MET A 270 24.55 -9.69 14.67
N PHE A 271 24.66 -8.51 15.26
CA PHE A 271 25.50 -7.42 14.79
C PHE A 271 26.71 -7.22 15.67
N LYS A 272 27.85 -6.92 15.05
CA LYS A 272 29.06 -6.47 15.77
C LYS A 272 29.09 -4.95 15.76
N MET A 273 29.03 -4.33 16.92
CA MET A 273 29.20 -2.89 17.10
C MET A 273 30.37 -2.66 18.05
N GLY A 274 31.47 -2.17 17.49
CA GLY A 274 32.74 -2.12 18.23
C GLY A 274 33.24 -3.53 18.59
N GLU A 275 33.52 -3.77 19.86
CA GLU A 275 33.95 -5.08 20.37
C GLU A 275 32.79 -5.96 20.86
N SER A 276 31.57 -5.43 20.91
CA SER A 276 30.40 -6.12 21.45
C SER A 276 29.52 -6.73 20.36
N LEU A 277 28.93 -7.90 20.66
CA LEU A 277 27.93 -8.55 19.84
C LEU A 277 26.52 -8.21 20.37
N TYR A 278 25.65 -7.80 19.49
CA TYR A 278 24.24 -7.50 19.80
C TYR A 278 23.33 -8.43 19.03
N LYS A 279 22.32 -8.97 19.70
CA LYS A 279 21.28 -9.75 19.03
C LYS A 279 20.43 -8.80 18.16
N ASN A 280 20.15 -9.24 16.94
CA ASN A 280 19.33 -8.48 16.02
C ASN A 280 17.84 -8.52 16.42
N PRO A 281 17.22 -7.39 16.79
CA PRO A 281 15.81 -7.38 17.18
C PRO A 281 14.85 -7.56 15.99
N ALA A 282 15.32 -7.30 14.76
CA ALA A 282 14.52 -7.44 13.54
C ALA A 282 14.78 -8.76 12.78
N TYR A 283 15.52 -9.71 13.39
CA TYR A 283 15.79 -11.00 12.75
C TYR A 283 14.48 -11.71 12.37
N GLN A 284 14.30 -11.95 11.06
CA GLN A 284 13.10 -12.58 10.48
C GLN A 284 11.76 -11.90 10.84
N ALA A 285 11.79 -10.62 11.25
CA ALA A 285 10.57 -9.92 11.66
C ALA A 285 9.65 -9.53 10.49
N ALA A 286 10.16 -9.50 9.27
CA ALA A 286 9.39 -9.15 8.07
C ALA A 286 9.97 -9.83 6.82
N THR A 287 9.15 -9.90 5.76
CA THR A 287 9.59 -10.32 4.43
C THR A 287 9.77 -9.11 3.53
N VAL A 288 10.80 -9.12 2.65
CA VAL A 288 11.08 -8.01 1.74
C VAL A 288 10.53 -8.32 0.34
N GLN A 289 9.80 -7.37 -0.21
CA GLN A 289 9.32 -7.39 -1.59
C GLN A 289 9.78 -6.13 -2.32
N LEU A 290 10.33 -6.31 -3.51
CA LEU A 290 10.90 -5.24 -4.33
C LEU A 290 10.03 -5.01 -5.55
N THR A 291 9.80 -3.73 -5.88
CA THR A 291 9.08 -3.37 -7.09
C THR A 291 9.73 -2.18 -7.78
N PRO A 292 9.97 -2.26 -9.10
CA PRO A 292 10.55 -1.14 -9.86
C PRO A 292 9.59 0.05 -9.98
N TYR A 293 8.29 -0.19 -9.87
CA TYR A 293 7.27 0.86 -10.03
C TYR A 293 7.29 1.92 -8.93
N LEU A 294 7.90 1.63 -7.78
CA LEU A 294 8.10 2.63 -6.72
C LEU A 294 9.26 3.60 -7.02
N ASN A 295 10.15 3.29 -7.97
CA ASN A 295 11.25 4.18 -8.34
C ASN A 295 10.77 5.51 -8.94
N ASP A 296 9.59 5.52 -9.56
CA ASP A 296 9.01 6.70 -10.21
C ASP A 296 8.26 7.60 -9.22
N ILE A 297 8.06 7.14 -7.99
CA ILE A 297 7.36 7.89 -6.95
C ILE A 297 8.36 8.67 -6.10
N PRO A 298 8.22 10.01 -5.97
CA PRO A 298 9.18 10.84 -5.24
C PRO A 298 9.47 10.37 -3.81
N GLN A 299 8.48 9.80 -3.13
CA GLN A 299 8.54 9.31 -1.75
C GLN A 299 9.48 8.09 -1.59
N PHE A 300 9.70 7.33 -2.66
CA PHE A 300 10.52 6.10 -2.66
C PHE A 300 11.78 6.20 -3.50
N LYS A 301 11.94 7.33 -4.20
CA LYS A 301 13.06 7.55 -5.11
C LYS A 301 14.41 7.44 -4.40
N ASN A 302 15.40 6.87 -5.08
CA ASN A 302 16.76 6.65 -4.58
C ASN A 302 16.85 5.74 -3.34
N GLY A 303 15.90 4.84 -3.14
CA GLY A 303 15.91 3.93 -1.99
C GLY A 303 15.71 4.61 -0.64
N LEU A 304 15.19 5.85 -0.61
CA LEU A 304 15.03 6.61 0.63
C LEU A 304 13.74 6.28 1.39
N GLY A 305 12.84 5.52 0.80
CA GLY A 305 11.56 5.19 1.45
C GLY A 305 11.17 3.72 1.28
N PHE A 306 10.46 3.19 2.27
CA PHE A 306 9.82 1.88 2.19
C PHE A 306 8.54 1.82 3.00
N LEU A 307 7.69 0.85 2.68
CA LEU A 307 6.46 0.56 3.42
C LEU A 307 6.64 -0.68 4.29
N ILE A 308 6.01 -0.69 5.45
CA ILE A 308 5.78 -1.89 6.26
C ILE A 308 4.28 -2.12 6.29
N ILE A 309 3.84 -3.31 5.86
CA ILE A 309 2.43 -3.63 5.66
C ILE A 309 2.07 -4.89 6.42
N ASP A 310 0.96 -4.84 7.15
CA ASP A 310 0.27 -6.00 7.69
C ASP A 310 -0.93 -6.33 6.80
N LYS A 311 -0.75 -7.30 5.90
CA LYS A 311 -1.79 -7.65 4.92
C LYS A 311 -3.00 -8.32 5.55
N SER A 312 -2.81 -9.11 6.60
CA SER A 312 -3.91 -9.77 7.31
C SER A 312 -4.80 -8.75 7.98
N TYR A 313 -4.22 -7.79 8.68
CA TYR A 313 -4.97 -6.70 9.28
C TYR A 313 -5.73 -5.87 8.24
N ASN A 314 -5.07 -5.53 7.11
CA ASN A 314 -5.71 -4.77 6.02
C ASN A 314 -6.88 -5.53 5.39
N ALA A 315 -6.78 -6.84 5.24
CA ALA A 315 -7.86 -7.67 4.69
C ALA A 315 -9.07 -7.75 5.62
N GLU A 316 -8.83 -7.86 6.94
CA GLU A 316 -9.88 -7.97 7.94
C GLU A 316 -10.59 -6.62 8.22
N ASN A 317 -9.83 -5.52 8.16
CA ASN A 317 -10.30 -4.20 8.61
C ASN A 317 -10.48 -3.20 7.46
N HIS A 318 -10.57 -3.67 6.22
CA HIS A 318 -10.74 -2.80 5.04
C HIS A 318 -9.67 -1.70 4.97
N GLY A 319 -8.40 -2.08 5.11
CA GLY A 319 -7.27 -1.16 5.05
C GLY A 319 -7.06 -0.62 3.63
N LEU A 320 -5.93 -0.88 3.04
CA LEU A 320 -5.61 -0.43 1.68
C LEU A 320 -6.05 -1.48 0.66
N GLU A 321 -7.10 -1.20 -0.11
CA GLU A 321 -7.75 -2.17 -0.99
C GLU A 321 -7.79 -1.72 -2.45
N LEU A 322 -7.49 -2.67 -3.35
CA LEU A 322 -7.87 -2.61 -4.76
C LEU A 322 -9.28 -3.19 -4.89
N THR A 323 -10.27 -2.33 -4.99
CA THR A 323 -11.68 -2.70 -5.04
C THR A 323 -12.14 -2.82 -6.48
N GLU A 324 -12.53 -4.01 -6.90
CA GLU A 324 -13.00 -4.27 -8.26
C GLU A 324 -14.51 -4.57 -8.25
N ARG A 325 -15.21 -3.98 -9.22
CA ARG A 325 -16.63 -4.28 -9.47
C ARG A 325 -16.84 -5.10 -10.72
N ILE A 326 -16.13 -4.75 -11.78
CA ILE A 326 -16.22 -5.44 -13.08
C ILE A 326 -14.79 -5.71 -13.51
N ALA A 327 -14.44 -6.97 -13.71
CA ALA A 327 -13.19 -7.40 -14.31
C ALA A 327 -13.07 -6.90 -15.76
N LEU A 328 -11.87 -6.88 -16.31
CA LEU A 328 -11.67 -6.49 -17.68
C LEU A 328 -12.57 -7.32 -18.61
N THR A 329 -13.49 -6.65 -19.29
CA THR A 329 -14.42 -7.23 -20.26
C THR A 329 -14.07 -6.65 -21.62
N LEU A 330 -13.84 -7.53 -22.60
CA LEU A 330 -13.59 -7.15 -23.99
C LEU A 330 -14.85 -7.43 -24.82
N ASN A 331 -15.43 -6.37 -25.37
CA ASN A 331 -16.53 -6.46 -26.33
C ASN A 331 -15.96 -6.36 -27.74
N VAL A 332 -16.46 -7.15 -28.65
CA VAL A 332 -16.05 -7.16 -30.04
C VAL A 332 -17.11 -6.49 -30.88
N ILE A 333 -16.74 -5.45 -31.61
CA ILE A 333 -17.67 -4.63 -32.42
C ILE A 333 -17.11 -4.59 -33.84
N GLU A 334 -17.95 -4.89 -34.82
CA GLU A 334 -17.63 -4.68 -36.23
C GLU A 334 -17.81 -3.20 -36.59
N GLN A 335 -16.73 -2.58 -37.13
CA GLN A 335 -16.78 -1.22 -37.59
C GLN A 335 -16.80 -1.15 -39.13
N LYS A 336 -17.70 -0.35 -39.69
CA LYS A 336 -17.85 -0.18 -41.14
C LYS A 336 -16.94 0.89 -41.74
N ARG A 337 -16.46 1.85 -40.90
CA ARG A 337 -15.60 2.95 -41.35
C ARG A 337 -14.70 3.45 -40.21
N PRO A 338 -13.38 3.29 -40.26
CA PRO A 338 -12.65 2.38 -41.16
C PRO A 338 -13.10 0.94 -40.97
N MET A 339 -13.05 0.11 -42.01
CA MET A 339 -13.46 -1.29 -41.92
C MET A 339 -12.46 -2.06 -41.01
N GLY A 340 -12.99 -2.75 -40.03
CA GLY A 340 -12.17 -3.50 -39.08
C GLY A 340 -12.99 -4.05 -37.91
N ILE A 341 -12.30 -4.71 -37.01
CA ILE A 341 -12.85 -5.26 -35.78
C ILE A 341 -12.27 -4.49 -34.61
N ILE A 342 -13.14 -3.89 -33.81
CA ILE A 342 -12.76 -3.19 -32.58
C ILE A 342 -12.93 -4.14 -31.40
N TYR A 343 -11.89 -4.22 -30.59
CA TYR A 343 -11.93 -4.80 -29.25
C TYR A 343 -12.07 -3.64 -28.26
N ASP A 344 -13.25 -3.52 -27.66
CA ASP A 344 -13.58 -2.48 -26.67
C ASP A 344 -13.46 -3.04 -25.27
N GLY A 345 -12.43 -2.60 -24.56
CA GLY A 345 -12.13 -3.00 -23.20
C GLY A 345 -12.83 -2.10 -22.19
N ARG A 346 -13.43 -2.71 -21.17
CA ARG A 346 -14.04 -2.02 -20.05
C ARG A 346 -13.73 -2.71 -18.74
N GLN A 347 -13.32 -1.92 -17.75
CA GLN A 347 -13.11 -2.40 -16.37
C GLN A 347 -13.62 -1.37 -15.37
N ARG A 348 -14.03 -1.83 -14.19
CA ARG A 348 -14.45 -0.93 -13.11
C ARG A 348 -13.77 -1.32 -11.82
N PHE A 349 -12.87 -0.47 -11.38
CA PHE A 349 -12.14 -0.62 -10.13
C PHE A 349 -11.78 0.75 -9.53
N ASP A 350 -11.32 0.76 -8.29
CA ASP A 350 -10.64 1.91 -7.68
C ASP A 350 -9.79 1.44 -6.50
N ILE A 351 -8.93 2.32 -5.99
CA ILE A 351 -8.18 2.14 -4.76
C ILE A 351 -8.95 2.84 -3.63
N ASN A 352 -9.23 2.11 -2.58
CA ASN A 352 -9.99 2.60 -1.44
C ASN A 352 -9.28 2.28 -0.13
N VAL A 353 -9.52 3.09 0.89
CA VAL A 353 -8.94 2.94 2.24
C VAL A 353 -10.01 3.23 3.28
N ALA A 354 -10.20 2.33 4.22
CA ALA A 354 -11.02 2.59 5.40
C ALA A 354 -10.16 2.90 6.62
N THR A 355 -9.11 2.10 6.88
CA THR A 355 -8.20 2.33 8.01
C THR A 355 -6.74 2.45 7.55
N TRP A 356 -5.98 3.27 8.27
CA TRP A 356 -4.55 3.52 8.03
C TRP A 356 -3.64 2.59 8.84
N ARG A 357 -4.17 1.88 9.85
CA ARG A 357 -3.38 1.19 10.90
C ARG A 357 -2.54 0.01 10.37
N GLY A 358 -2.95 -0.60 9.29
CA GLY A 358 -2.27 -1.76 8.70
C GLY A 358 -1.09 -1.41 7.78
N ILE A 359 -0.71 -0.12 7.66
CA ILE A 359 0.40 0.30 6.81
C ILE A 359 1.19 1.43 7.46
N SER A 360 2.51 1.35 7.37
CA SER A 360 3.43 2.42 7.82
C SER A 360 4.44 2.75 6.74
N TYR A 361 4.80 4.02 6.66
CA TYR A 361 5.85 4.53 5.77
C TYR A 361 7.07 4.96 6.57
N VAL A 362 8.24 4.58 6.09
CA VAL A 362 9.55 4.94 6.68
C VAL A 362 10.39 5.66 5.64
N TYR A 363 10.87 6.84 5.97
CA TYR A 363 11.80 7.61 5.17
C TYR A 363 13.19 7.56 5.79
N LEU A 364 14.19 7.17 5.00
CA LEU A 364 15.58 7.14 5.40
C LEU A 364 16.23 8.46 5.01
N GLY A 365 16.73 9.20 6.00
CA GLY A 365 17.22 10.55 5.86
C GLY A 365 16.35 11.58 6.58
N THR A 366 16.78 12.84 6.58
CA THR A 366 16.04 13.93 7.21
C THR A 366 15.12 14.59 6.18
N PRO A 367 13.78 14.56 6.37
CA PRO A 367 12.88 15.32 5.51
C PRO A 367 13.15 16.81 5.63
N ALA A 368 13.35 17.49 4.51
CA ALA A 368 13.70 18.91 4.45
C ALA A 368 12.73 19.72 3.58
N GLY A 369 11.51 19.22 3.39
CA GLY A 369 10.52 19.83 2.55
C GLY A 369 9.83 21.04 3.16
N ALA A 370 9.20 21.83 2.31
CA ALA A 370 8.38 22.96 2.73
C ALA A 370 7.12 22.49 3.45
N THR A 371 6.59 23.32 4.35
CA THR A 371 5.32 23.09 5.01
C THR A 371 4.21 22.81 4.00
N GLY A 372 3.41 21.77 4.26
CA GLY A 372 2.33 21.36 3.38
C GLY A 372 2.73 20.41 2.25
N LYS A 373 4.00 20.05 2.12
CA LYS A 373 4.49 19.05 1.15
C LYS A 373 4.64 17.68 1.77
N TRP A 374 4.70 16.63 0.93
CA TRP A 374 4.83 15.24 1.39
C TRP A 374 6.03 15.01 2.30
N ASN A 375 7.10 15.77 2.11
CA ASN A 375 8.34 15.71 2.87
C ASN A 375 8.46 16.80 3.95
N ASP A 376 7.36 17.43 4.37
CA ASP A 376 7.33 18.31 5.53
C ASP A 376 7.65 17.51 6.80
N VAL A 377 8.76 17.86 7.45
CA VAL A 377 9.27 17.17 8.65
C VAL A 377 8.24 17.15 9.79
N ASN A 378 7.36 18.15 9.88
CA ASN A 378 6.33 18.24 10.91
C ASN A 378 5.23 17.16 10.76
N THR A 379 5.18 16.48 9.61
CA THR A 379 4.22 15.39 9.33
C THR A 379 4.80 14.02 9.60
N PHE A 380 6.04 13.94 10.10
CA PHE A 380 6.73 12.69 10.42
C PHE A 380 6.96 12.55 11.92
N THR A 381 7.06 11.31 12.36
CA THR A 381 7.60 10.96 13.68
C THR A 381 9.06 10.55 13.51
N LYS A 382 9.97 11.22 14.24
CA LYS A 382 11.38 10.87 14.24
C LYS A 382 11.60 9.58 15.02
N LEU A 383 12.32 8.63 14.41
CA LEU A 383 12.79 7.43 15.07
C LEU A 383 14.17 7.66 15.67
N THR A 384 14.42 6.99 16.79
CA THR A 384 15.72 7.05 17.47
C THR A 384 16.65 6.01 16.88
N THR A 385 17.87 6.38 16.49
CA THR A 385 18.87 5.40 16.06
C THR A 385 19.74 4.94 17.23
N LEU A 386 20.34 3.76 17.12
CA LEU A 386 21.14 3.12 18.19
C LEU A 386 22.25 4.01 18.78
N GLU A 387 22.80 4.95 18.06
CA GLU A 387 23.78 5.92 18.58
C GLU A 387 23.24 6.77 19.73
N THR A 388 21.95 7.02 19.74
CA THR A 388 21.28 7.79 20.80
C THR A 388 21.00 6.92 22.04
N ILE A 389 20.99 5.59 21.87
CA ILE A 389 20.62 4.62 22.92
C ILE A 389 21.87 4.07 23.62
N VAL A 390 22.97 3.88 22.89
CA VAL A 390 24.19 3.26 23.42
C VAL A 390 25.21 4.36 23.79
N LYS A 391 25.01 5.05 24.90
CA LYS A 391 26.17 5.54 25.66
C LYS A 391 26.83 4.31 26.28
N PRO A 392 28.11 4.01 25.98
CA PRO A 392 28.79 2.93 26.68
C PRO A 392 28.71 3.23 28.17
N VAL A 393 28.15 2.31 28.94
CA VAL A 393 28.30 2.32 30.38
C VAL A 393 29.80 2.13 30.61
N GLN A 394 30.51 3.22 30.93
CA GLN A 394 31.86 3.13 31.41
C GLN A 394 31.78 2.36 32.72
N VAL A 395 32.11 1.07 32.65
CA VAL A 395 32.45 0.29 33.86
C VAL A 395 33.77 0.87 34.34
N VAL A 396 33.69 1.84 35.23
CA VAL A 396 34.84 2.29 36.01
C VAL A 396 35.18 1.18 36.97
N GLY A 397 35.88 0.19 36.48
CA GLY A 397 36.55 -0.81 37.29
C GLY A 397 37.86 -0.21 37.81
N THR A 398 37.80 0.43 38.95
CA THR A 398 39.01 0.73 39.72
C THR A 398 39.58 -0.62 40.23
N VAL A 399 40.52 -1.17 39.46
CA VAL A 399 41.41 -2.22 39.96
C VAL A 399 42.34 -1.59 40.96
N THR A 400 42.03 -1.69 42.24
CA THR A 400 42.97 -1.38 43.33
C THR A 400 43.94 -2.56 43.43
N THR A 401 45.11 -2.43 42.80
CA THR A 401 46.25 -3.31 43.09
C THR A 401 46.68 -3.06 44.51
N LYS A 402 46.38 -3.98 45.44
CA LYS A 402 47.04 -4.07 46.71
C LYS A 402 48.51 -4.51 46.47
N ALA A 403 49.44 -3.59 46.69
CA ALA A 403 50.82 -3.95 46.87
C ALA A 403 50.97 -4.64 48.22
N GLU A 404 51.37 -5.90 48.20
CA GLU A 404 51.89 -6.58 49.40
C GLU A 404 53.30 -6.11 49.67
N ALA A 405 53.54 -5.64 50.93
CA ALA A 405 54.85 -5.40 51.52
C ALA A 405 55.33 -6.65 52.24
#